data_e2d8c89a273c8ccfc368dde113acdfe5
#
_entry.id   e2d8c89a273c8ccfc368dde113acdfe5
#
_cell.length_a   1.000
_cell.length_b   1.000
_cell.length_c   1.000
_cell.angle_alpha   90.00
_cell.angle_beta   90.00
_cell.angle_gamma   90.00
#
_symmetry.space_group_name_H-M   'P 1'
#
loop_
_entity.id
_entity.type
_entity.pdbx_description
1 polymer ?
#
loop_
_entity_poly.entity_id
_entity_poly.type
_entity_poly.pdbx_seq_one_letter_code
_entity_poly.pdbx_strand_id
1 'polypeptide(L)'
;MTAEDFAQACKAERDLRLALYLDPNSGTEVANLCRRASLTPEQSVHVQAALGCALTDTFYAMLLALDGCASLGGNQQPYILKDEFGNIVSSGDGSLELAAWEAFHSL
;
A
#
# COMPACT_ATOMS: atom_id res chain seq x y z
N MET A 1 10.17 0.05 -16.14
CA MET A 1 9.92 0.20 -14.70
C MET A 1 10.62 -0.90 -13.95
N THR A 2 11.36 -0.56 -12.91
CA THR A 2 12.04 -1.53 -12.05
C THR A 2 11.14 -1.92 -10.86
N ALA A 3 11.57 -2.94 -10.10
CA ALA A 3 10.89 -3.30 -8.85
C ALA A 3 10.90 -2.14 -7.86
N GLU A 4 12.02 -1.40 -7.79
CA GLU A 4 12.12 -0.22 -6.92
C GLU A 4 11.14 0.88 -7.35
N ASP A 5 11.03 1.15 -8.65
CA ASP A 5 10.09 2.14 -9.18
C ASP A 5 8.66 1.77 -8.82
N PHE A 6 8.32 0.49 -8.96
CA PHE A 6 6.98 -0.01 -8.66
C PHE A 6 6.66 0.11 -7.18
N ALA A 7 7.59 -0.29 -6.31
CA ALA A 7 7.40 -0.17 -4.86
C ALA A 7 7.26 1.29 -4.43
N GLN A 8 8.05 2.19 -5.00
CA GLN A 8 7.94 3.63 -4.71
C GLN A 8 6.64 4.22 -5.22
N ALA A 9 6.13 3.76 -6.38
CA ALA A 9 4.83 4.17 -6.89
C ALA A 9 3.71 3.71 -5.95
N CYS A 10 3.80 2.51 -5.39
CA CYS A 10 2.86 2.01 -4.40
C CYS A 10 2.89 2.85 -3.12
N LYS A 11 4.08 3.24 -2.67
CA LYS A 11 4.20 4.13 -1.51
C LYS A 11 3.57 5.49 -1.76
N ALA A 12 3.82 6.07 -2.94
CA ALA A 12 3.22 7.35 -3.32
C ALA A 12 1.68 7.24 -3.37
N GLU A 13 1.14 6.12 -3.87
CA GLU A 13 -0.30 5.88 -3.90
C GLU A 13 -0.87 5.73 -2.50
N ARG A 14 -0.16 5.03 -1.61
CA ARG A 14 -0.55 4.95 -0.19
C ARG A 14 -0.64 6.34 0.44
N ASP A 15 0.36 7.17 0.22
CA ASP A 15 0.40 8.52 0.80
C ASP A 15 -0.74 9.37 0.25
N LEU A 16 -1.03 9.27 -1.04
CA LEU A 16 -2.16 9.96 -1.66
C LEU A 16 -3.50 9.49 -1.08
N ARG A 17 -3.70 8.18 -0.96
CA ARG A 17 -4.93 7.60 -0.39
C ARG A 17 -5.14 8.05 1.04
N LEU A 18 -4.09 8.02 1.85
CA LEU A 18 -4.18 8.47 3.24
C LEU A 18 -4.58 9.94 3.32
N ALA A 19 -3.96 10.80 2.51
CA ALA A 19 -4.31 12.22 2.47
C ALA A 19 -5.77 12.44 2.08
N LEU A 20 -6.29 11.69 1.09
CA LEU A 20 -7.69 11.78 0.67
C LEU A 20 -8.65 11.30 1.78
N TYR A 21 -8.30 10.24 2.48
CA TYR A 21 -9.14 9.70 3.55
C TYR A 21 -9.20 10.62 4.76
N LEU A 22 -8.14 11.39 5.01
CA LEU A 22 -8.10 12.34 6.13
C LEU A 22 -8.67 13.70 5.79
N ASP A 23 -8.93 13.98 4.52
CA ASP A 23 -9.52 15.24 4.07
C ASP A 23 -11.06 15.11 4.08
N PRO A 24 -11.77 15.80 5.00
CA PRO A 24 -13.22 15.71 5.09
C PRO A 24 -13.95 16.20 3.83
N ASN A 25 -13.28 16.94 2.95
CA ASN A 25 -13.84 17.49 1.74
C ASN A 25 -13.46 16.71 0.48
N SER A 26 -12.75 15.57 0.62
CA SER A 26 -12.27 14.80 -0.54
C SER A 26 -13.37 14.07 -1.29
N GLY A 27 -14.52 13.82 -0.65
CA GLY A 27 -15.62 13.07 -1.24
C GLY A 27 -15.43 11.55 -1.23
N THR A 28 -14.33 11.04 -0.67
CA THR A 28 -14.15 9.59 -0.53
C THR A 28 -15.12 9.03 0.51
N GLU A 29 -15.49 7.74 0.35
CA GLU A 29 -16.38 7.10 1.32
C GLU A 29 -15.74 7.01 2.70
N VAL A 30 -14.43 6.75 2.77
CA VAL A 30 -13.71 6.71 4.05
C VAL A 30 -13.80 8.07 4.75
N ALA A 31 -13.53 9.17 4.04
CA ALA A 31 -13.63 10.51 4.61
C ALA A 31 -15.07 10.81 5.08
N ASN A 32 -16.07 10.42 4.29
CA ASN A 32 -17.46 10.62 4.64
C ASN A 32 -17.86 9.84 5.90
N LEU A 33 -17.42 8.59 6.02
CA LEU A 33 -17.67 7.76 7.20
C LEU A 33 -17.02 8.35 8.45
N CYS A 34 -15.76 8.80 8.35
CA CYS A 34 -15.07 9.45 9.46
C CYS A 34 -15.81 10.72 9.91
N ARG A 35 -16.28 11.53 8.96
CA ARG A 35 -17.05 12.73 9.28
C ARG A 35 -18.35 12.40 9.99
N ARG A 36 -19.08 11.38 9.53
CA ARG A 36 -20.36 10.95 10.14
C ARG A 36 -20.15 10.40 11.55
N ALA A 37 -18.97 9.82 11.83
CA ALA A 37 -18.67 9.30 13.15
C ALA A 37 -18.50 10.38 14.19
N SER A 38 -18.35 11.64 13.80
CA SER A 38 -18.20 12.79 14.70
C SER A 38 -17.14 12.57 15.76
N LEU A 39 -15.93 12.18 15.31
CA LEU A 39 -14.82 11.84 16.18
C LEU A 39 -14.35 13.05 16.99
N THR A 40 -13.98 12.79 18.25
CA THR A 40 -13.25 13.78 19.04
C THR A 40 -11.84 13.94 18.46
N PRO A 41 -11.13 15.05 18.77
CA PRO A 41 -9.74 15.21 18.34
C PRO A 41 -8.83 14.03 18.73
N GLU A 42 -9.01 13.50 19.96
CA GLU A 42 -8.25 12.34 20.42
C GLU A 42 -8.57 11.08 19.61
N GLN A 43 -9.86 10.82 19.36
CA GLN A 43 -10.29 9.69 18.54
C GLN A 43 -9.76 9.82 17.11
N SER A 44 -9.75 11.03 16.55
CA SER A 44 -9.23 11.27 15.20
C SER A 44 -7.76 10.90 15.08
N VAL A 45 -6.94 11.17 16.09
CA VAL A 45 -5.51 10.79 16.08
C VAL A 45 -5.38 9.28 15.98
N HIS A 46 -6.16 8.52 16.74
CA HIS A 46 -6.12 7.06 16.71
C HIS A 46 -6.63 6.49 15.37
N VAL A 47 -7.69 7.07 14.82
CA VAL A 47 -8.24 6.65 13.52
C VAL A 47 -7.24 6.93 12.40
N GLN A 48 -6.58 8.08 12.41
CA GLN A 48 -5.55 8.41 11.44
C GLN A 48 -4.39 7.42 11.49
N ALA A 49 -3.93 7.09 12.68
CA ALA A 49 -2.87 6.09 12.86
C ALA A 49 -3.29 4.71 12.35
N ALA A 50 -4.52 4.28 12.66
CA ALA A 50 -5.05 3.00 12.20
C ALA A 50 -5.17 2.94 10.67
N LEU A 51 -5.65 4.00 10.04
CA LEU A 51 -5.74 4.06 8.58
C LEU A 51 -4.37 4.01 7.92
N GLY A 52 -3.39 4.74 8.47
CA GLY A 52 -2.02 4.70 7.96
C GLY A 52 -1.41 3.31 8.06
N CYS A 53 -1.54 2.66 9.21
CA CYS A 53 -1.06 1.29 9.41
C CYS A 53 -1.77 0.29 8.48
N ALA A 54 -3.09 0.40 8.34
CA ALA A 54 -3.86 -0.51 7.50
C ALA A 54 -3.45 -0.39 6.03
N LEU A 55 -3.25 0.82 5.54
CA LEU A 55 -2.79 1.05 4.17
C LEU A 55 -1.37 0.51 3.95
N THR A 56 -0.46 0.78 4.88
CA THR A 56 0.91 0.26 4.82
C THR A 56 0.91 -1.27 4.79
N ASP A 57 0.19 -1.90 5.71
CA ASP A 57 0.11 -3.37 5.78
C ASP A 57 -0.45 -3.95 4.50
N THR A 58 -1.50 -3.34 3.96
CA THR A 58 -2.16 -3.85 2.75
C THR A 58 -1.25 -3.74 1.53
N PHE A 59 -0.63 -2.58 1.29
CA PHE A 59 0.29 -2.42 0.17
C PHE A 59 1.50 -3.33 0.30
N TYR A 60 2.09 -3.39 1.50
CA TYR A 60 3.25 -4.24 1.74
C TYR A 60 2.93 -5.72 1.53
N ALA A 61 1.83 -6.21 2.10
CA ALA A 61 1.40 -7.59 1.95
C ALA A 61 1.16 -7.97 0.48
N MET A 62 0.56 -7.06 -0.31
CA MET A 62 0.35 -7.30 -1.74
C MET A 62 1.66 -7.39 -2.50
N LEU A 63 2.63 -6.53 -2.20
CA LEU A 63 3.94 -6.58 -2.86
C LEU A 63 4.68 -7.88 -2.54
N LEU A 64 4.63 -8.33 -1.29
CA LEU A 64 5.22 -9.62 -0.90
C LEU A 64 4.54 -10.79 -1.61
N ALA A 65 3.21 -10.75 -1.72
CA ALA A 65 2.45 -11.80 -2.40
C ALA A 65 2.81 -11.86 -3.88
N LEU A 66 2.96 -10.73 -4.55
CA LEU A 66 3.36 -10.68 -5.97
C LEU A 66 4.73 -11.33 -6.19
N ASP A 67 5.63 -11.20 -5.24
CA ASP A 67 6.98 -11.79 -5.33
C ASP A 67 7.02 -13.26 -4.85
N GLY A 68 5.89 -13.81 -4.45
CA GLY A 68 5.81 -15.19 -3.97
C GLY A 68 6.29 -15.38 -2.54
N CYS A 69 6.56 -14.29 -1.81
CA CYS A 69 7.09 -14.32 -0.44
C CYS A 69 6.00 -14.38 0.62
N ALA A 70 4.73 -14.26 0.22
CA ALA A 70 3.56 -14.35 1.08
C ALA A 70 2.38 -14.91 0.30
N SER A 71 1.36 -15.36 1.02
CA SER A 71 0.13 -15.87 0.42
C SER A 71 -0.80 -14.75 0.01
N LEU A 72 -1.51 -14.97 -1.10
CA LEU A 72 -2.64 -14.15 -1.51
C LEU A 72 -3.88 -15.03 -1.50
N GLY A 73 -4.79 -14.77 -0.56
CA GLY A 73 -6.00 -15.57 -0.42
C GLY A 73 -5.73 -17.05 -0.15
N GLY A 74 -4.65 -17.35 0.58
CA GLY A 74 -4.25 -18.73 0.87
C GLY A 74 -3.39 -19.40 -0.20
N ASN A 75 -3.17 -18.73 -1.34
CA ASN A 75 -2.31 -19.22 -2.40
C ASN A 75 -0.96 -18.51 -2.35
N GLN A 76 0.11 -19.28 -2.28
CA GLN A 76 1.46 -18.73 -2.31
C GLN A 76 2.16 -19.20 -3.58
N GLN A 77 2.38 -18.27 -4.49
CA GLN A 77 3.08 -18.50 -5.75
C GLN A 77 3.67 -17.19 -6.23
N PRO A 78 4.78 -17.21 -6.97
CA PRO A 78 5.27 -16.00 -7.60
C PRO A 78 4.40 -15.63 -8.81
N TYR A 79 4.33 -14.34 -9.08
CA TYR A 79 3.66 -13.79 -10.26
C TYR A 79 4.70 -13.10 -11.13
N ILE A 80 4.45 -13.05 -12.42
CA ILE A 80 5.28 -12.28 -13.33
C ILE A 80 4.54 -10.98 -13.62
N LEU A 81 5.13 -9.86 -13.19
CA LEU A 81 4.60 -8.52 -13.43
C LEU A 81 5.46 -7.83 -14.47
N LYS A 82 4.82 -7.35 -15.54
CA LYS A 82 5.48 -6.63 -16.63
C LYS A 82 4.85 -5.27 -16.81
N ASP A 83 5.64 -4.29 -17.26
CA ASP A 83 5.10 -3.01 -17.68
C ASP A 83 4.54 -3.10 -19.12
N GLU A 84 4.02 -1.98 -19.63
CA GLU A 84 3.40 -1.93 -20.97
C GLU A 84 4.41 -2.19 -22.11
N PHE A 85 5.71 -2.03 -21.84
CA PHE A 85 6.78 -2.26 -22.81
C PHE A 85 7.36 -3.68 -22.74
N GLY A 86 6.80 -4.54 -21.87
CA GLY A 86 7.26 -5.90 -21.70
C GLY A 86 8.46 -6.06 -20.74
N ASN A 87 8.88 -4.99 -20.07
CA ASN A 87 9.95 -5.08 -19.08
C ASN A 87 9.44 -5.79 -17.83
N ILE A 88 10.23 -6.72 -17.32
CA ILE A 88 9.87 -7.46 -16.11
C ILE A 88 10.08 -6.56 -14.90
N VAL A 89 9.01 -6.28 -14.16
CA VAL A 89 9.03 -5.53 -12.90
C VAL A 89 9.30 -6.48 -11.75
N SER A 90 8.70 -7.66 -11.76
CA SER A 90 8.88 -8.69 -10.73
C SER A 90 8.71 -10.07 -11.36
N SER A 91 9.55 -11.01 -10.93
CA SER A 91 9.52 -12.40 -11.44
C SER A 91 9.62 -13.44 -10.32
N GLY A 92 9.39 -13.04 -9.07
CA GLY A 92 9.49 -13.96 -7.94
C GLY A 92 10.91 -14.20 -7.46
N ASP A 93 11.84 -13.30 -7.77
CA ASP A 93 13.26 -13.43 -7.42
C ASP A 93 13.67 -12.72 -6.14
N GLY A 94 12.73 -12.13 -5.39
CA GLY A 94 12.99 -11.41 -4.15
C GLY A 94 13.29 -9.92 -4.34
N SER A 95 13.41 -9.43 -5.57
CA SER A 95 13.73 -8.02 -5.81
C SER A 95 12.59 -7.09 -5.41
N LEU A 96 11.33 -7.50 -5.62
CA LEU A 96 10.18 -6.72 -5.22
C LEU A 96 10.01 -6.72 -3.70
N GLU A 97 10.27 -7.85 -3.02
CA GLU A 97 10.27 -7.93 -1.56
C GLU A 97 11.25 -6.93 -0.96
N LEU A 98 12.49 -6.92 -1.46
CA LEU A 98 13.51 -5.98 -0.98
C LEU A 98 13.09 -4.53 -1.23
N ALA A 99 12.62 -4.23 -2.43
CA ALA A 99 12.16 -2.89 -2.79
C ALA A 99 10.98 -2.44 -1.93
N ALA A 100 10.06 -3.35 -1.61
CA ALA A 100 8.92 -3.08 -0.74
C ALA A 100 9.38 -2.77 0.69
N TRP A 101 10.33 -3.54 1.22
CA TRP A 101 10.88 -3.25 2.54
C TRP A 101 11.52 -1.86 2.58
N GLU A 102 12.34 -1.53 1.59
CA GLU A 102 13.00 -0.22 1.52
C GLU A 102 11.98 0.92 1.40
N ALA A 103 10.91 0.73 0.60
CA ALA A 103 9.90 1.76 0.41
C ALA A 103 9.05 2.00 1.66
N PHE A 104 8.67 0.94 2.38
CA PHE A 104 7.67 1.04 3.44
C PHE A 104 8.24 0.96 4.86
N HIS A 105 9.42 0.41 5.05
CA HIS A 105 9.98 0.15 6.38
C HIS A 105 11.38 0.69 6.61
N SER A 106 12.11 1.10 5.57
CA SER A 106 13.41 1.73 5.78
C SER A 106 13.25 3.17 6.29
N LEU A 107 14.15 3.58 7.12
CA LEU A 107 14.17 4.95 7.68
C LEU A 107 14.89 5.92 6.75
#